data_ead7cbfba87d04f0e1b2e70dd688a29b
#
_entry.id   ead7cbfba87d04f0e1b2e70dd688a29b
#
_cell.length_a   1.000
_cell.length_b   1.000
_cell.length_c   1.000
_cell.angle_alpha   90.00
_cell.angle_beta   90.00
_cell.angle_gamma   90.00
#
_symmetry.space_group_name_H-M   'P 1'
#
loop_
_entity.id
_entity.type
_entity.pdbx_description
1 polymer ?
#
loop_
_entity_poly.entity_id
_entity_poly.type
_entity_poly.pdbx_seq_one_letter_code
_entity_poly.pdbx_strand_id
1 'polypeptide(L)'
;MALTPAGGLRLHTQRLPGHGGPRPDGSTVVFLHGLVMDNLSSFYCTLAGPVSRAGHDVLLYDQRGHGRSDRPPTGYDRATSVADLIALLGSLGLDHSPVHLVGNSYGGALALHTALVRPDLVASVVLIDAHLTGDWIEDMTDTLSLAALGLEHRPLAGQLAALGRRKEARLTAAADALLNHTTVIEDIAADTPFTSRDFARLRCPVLAVYGQHSELLPGARELALNAPDCELCVLPGVGHTVLNEATEGLCDALLGRLGAPAGAVAR
;
A
#
# COMPACT_ATOMS: atom_id res chain seq x y z
N MET A 1 7.04 -10.36 14.57
CA MET A 1 6.75 -8.91 14.58
C MET A 1 7.95 -8.19 15.16
N ALA A 2 8.50 -7.23 14.45
CA ALA A 2 9.71 -6.50 14.87
C ALA A 2 9.55 -5.00 14.61
N LEU A 3 10.35 -4.19 15.30
CA LEU A 3 10.60 -2.80 14.93
C LEU A 3 11.95 -2.75 14.22
N THR A 4 11.93 -2.47 12.93
CA THR A 4 13.11 -2.50 12.05
C THR A 4 13.58 -1.06 11.78
N PRO A 5 14.86 -0.74 11.92
CA PRO A 5 15.39 0.57 11.55
C PRO A 5 15.21 0.86 10.06
N ALA A 6 14.76 2.07 9.73
CA ALA A 6 14.59 2.54 8.35
C ALA A 6 14.70 4.06 8.31
N GLY A 7 15.73 4.62 7.68
CA GLY A 7 15.86 6.06 7.45
C GLY A 7 15.80 6.96 8.71
N GLY A 8 16.26 6.45 9.86
CA GLY A 8 16.16 7.15 11.14
C GLY A 8 14.88 6.90 11.94
N LEU A 9 13.94 6.15 11.38
CA LEU A 9 12.72 5.68 12.03
C LEU A 9 12.82 4.19 12.37
N ARG A 10 11.89 3.70 13.18
CA ARG A 10 11.64 2.27 13.39
C ARG A 10 10.27 1.94 12.81
N LEU A 11 10.26 1.09 11.80
CA LEU A 11 9.04 0.61 11.18
C LEU A 11 8.67 -0.75 11.74
N HIS A 12 7.40 -0.93 12.07
CA HIS A 12 6.89 -2.21 12.52
C HIS A 12 6.73 -3.15 11.33
N THR A 13 7.34 -4.32 11.42
CA THR A 13 7.39 -5.30 10.35
C THR A 13 6.88 -6.66 10.76
N GLN A 14 6.31 -7.39 9.80
CA GLN A 14 5.95 -8.78 9.90
C GLN A 14 6.45 -9.52 8.65
N ARG A 15 7.17 -10.62 8.84
CA ARG A 15 7.57 -11.52 7.74
C ARG A 15 6.81 -12.83 7.84
N LEU A 16 6.39 -13.37 6.68
CA LEU A 16 5.91 -14.74 6.55
C LEU A 16 6.81 -15.44 5.53
N PRO A 17 7.46 -16.57 5.91
CA PRO A 17 8.25 -17.33 4.95
C PRO A 17 7.34 -18.00 3.92
N GLY A 18 7.83 -18.15 2.71
CA GLY A 18 7.18 -18.92 1.66
C GLY A 18 7.10 -20.40 2.01
N HIS A 19 5.97 -21.03 1.77
CA HIS A 19 5.82 -22.46 1.97
C HIS A 19 6.63 -23.23 0.92
N GLY A 20 7.30 -24.30 1.36
CA GLY A 20 8.13 -25.14 0.48
C GLY A 20 9.61 -24.69 0.41
N GLY A 21 9.98 -23.68 1.19
CA GLY A 21 11.33 -23.11 1.22
C GLY A 21 11.51 -21.94 0.23
N PRO A 22 12.69 -21.30 0.26
CA PRO A 22 12.97 -20.17 -0.63
C PRO A 22 12.79 -20.56 -2.09
N ARG A 23 12.09 -19.73 -2.86
CA ARG A 23 11.98 -19.91 -4.31
C ARG A 23 13.36 -19.73 -4.96
N PRO A 24 13.63 -20.41 -6.09
CA PRO A 24 14.89 -20.24 -6.82
C PRO A 24 15.12 -18.79 -7.29
N ASP A 25 14.05 -18.02 -7.52
CA ASP A 25 14.09 -16.61 -7.90
C ASP A 25 14.26 -15.67 -6.70
N GLY A 26 14.22 -16.18 -5.44
CA GLY A 26 14.42 -15.41 -4.22
C GLY A 26 13.38 -14.30 -4.00
N SER A 27 12.25 -14.34 -4.71
CA SER A 27 11.32 -13.22 -4.77
C SER A 27 10.55 -13.02 -3.47
N THR A 28 10.69 -11.81 -2.90
CA THR A 28 9.90 -11.34 -1.75
C THR A 28 8.76 -10.45 -2.25
N VAL A 29 7.56 -10.67 -1.73
CA VAL A 29 6.40 -9.79 -1.94
C VAL A 29 6.28 -8.83 -0.77
N VAL A 30 6.33 -7.53 -1.05
CA VAL A 30 6.24 -6.44 -0.08
C VAL A 30 4.90 -5.75 -0.22
N PHE A 31 4.14 -5.68 0.87
CA PHE A 31 2.81 -5.06 0.90
C PHE A 31 2.85 -3.66 1.48
N LEU A 32 2.27 -2.69 0.75
CA LEU A 32 2.16 -1.28 1.11
C LEU A 32 0.68 -0.93 1.31
N HIS A 33 0.27 -0.70 2.55
CA HIS A 33 -1.12 -0.37 2.89
C HIS A 33 -1.52 1.07 2.51
N GLY A 34 -2.80 1.40 2.61
CA GLY A 34 -3.35 2.73 2.35
C GLY A 34 -3.10 3.73 3.48
N LEU A 35 -3.73 4.91 3.41
CA LEU A 35 -3.58 5.98 4.39
C LEU A 35 -4.54 5.87 5.57
N VAL A 36 -4.20 6.54 6.66
CA VAL A 36 -4.97 6.91 7.86
C VAL A 36 -5.49 5.72 8.65
N MET A 37 -6.58 5.10 8.22
CA MET A 37 -7.25 4.00 8.95
C MET A 37 -6.68 2.62 8.60
N ASP A 38 -5.61 2.58 7.81
CA ASP A 38 -4.99 1.35 7.31
C ASP A 38 -3.66 1.05 8.04
N ASN A 39 -3.23 -0.19 7.97
CA ASN A 39 -1.95 -0.69 8.49
C ASN A 39 -1.68 -2.09 7.90
N LEU A 40 -0.55 -2.68 8.23
CA LEU A 40 -0.15 -4.00 7.72
C LEU A 40 -1.21 -5.11 7.92
N SER A 41 -2.16 -4.95 8.85
CA SER A 41 -3.15 -6.00 9.14
C SER A 41 -4.18 -6.18 8.03
N SER A 42 -4.45 -5.20 7.20
CA SER A 42 -5.33 -5.34 6.04
C SER A 42 -4.82 -6.41 5.07
N PHE A 43 -3.54 -6.39 4.77
CA PHE A 43 -2.92 -7.43 3.97
C PHE A 43 -2.65 -8.72 4.73
N TYR A 44 -2.29 -8.63 6.02
CA TYR A 44 -2.08 -9.82 6.85
C TYR A 44 -3.33 -10.70 6.92
N CYS A 45 -4.50 -10.08 7.03
CA CYS A 45 -5.78 -10.78 7.13
C CYS A 45 -6.37 -11.22 5.77
N THR A 46 -5.81 -10.76 4.64
CA THR A 46 -6.34 -11.00 3.29
C THR A 46 -5.35 -11.78 2.41
N LEU A 47 -4.37 -11.10 1.85
CA LEU A 47 -3.51 -11.62 0.77
C LEU A 47 -2.21 -12.29 1.25
N ALA A 48 -1.69 -11.90 2.43
CA ALA A 48 -0.37 -12.36 2.87
C ALA A 48 -0.28 -13.89 3.05
N GLY A 49 -1.31 -14.51 3.63
CA GLY A 49 -1.39 -15.96 3.80
C GLY A 49 -1.42 -16.72 2.47
N PRO A 50 -2.32 -16.39 1.54
CA PRO A 50 -2.33 -16.97 0.19
C PRO A 50 -0.99 -16.86 -0.53
N VAL A 51 -0.37 -15.68 -0.54
CA VAL A 51 0.93 -15.43 -1.19
C VAL A 51 2.06 -16.27 -0.55
N SER A 52 2.10 -16.34 0.78
CA SER A 52 3.05 -17.21 1.49
C SER A 52 2.83 -18.69 1.16
N ARG A 53 1.57 -19.17 1.10
CA ARG A 53 1.25 -20.54 0.68
C ARG A 53 1.64 -20.84 -0.78
N ALA A 54 1.63 -19.82 -1.64
CA ALA A 54 2.09 -19.94 -3.02
C ALA A 54 3.63 -19.99 -3.15
N GLY A 55 4.36 -19.95 -2.02
CA GLY A 55 5.81 -20.11 -1.96
C GLY A 55 6.61 -18.82 -1.98
N HIS A 56 5.97 -17.64 -1.90
CA HIS A 56 6.68 -16.37 -1.83
C HIS A 56 6.95 -15.96 -0.39
N ASP A 57 8.15 -15.45 -0.13
CA ASP A 57 8.40 -14.72 1.10
C ASP A 57 7.58 -13.45 1.11
N VAL A 58 7.00 -13.11 2.25
CA VAL A 58 6.14 -11.93 2.41
C VAL A 58 6.75 -10.98 3.44
N LEU A 59 6.82 -9.70 3.07
CA LEU A 59 7.11 -8.61 3.97
C LEU A 59 5.89 -7.69 4.07
N LEU A 60 5.41 -7.50 5.29
CA LEU A 60 4.39 -6.53 5.65
C LEU A 60 5.03 -5.48 6.57
N TYR A 61 4.68 -4.22 6.42
CA TYR A 61 5.13 -3.19 7.35
C TYR A 61 4.08 -2.12 7.54
N ASP A 62 4.07 -1.50 8.71
CA ASP A 62 3.33 -0.28 8.94
C ASP A 62 4.16 0.91 8.43
N GLN A 63 3.61 1.72 7.56
CA GLN A 63 4.25 2.93 7.06
C GLN A 63 4.46 3.95 8.21
N ARG A 64 5.31 4.96 7.98
CA ARG A 64 5.47 6.07 8.92
C ARG A 64 4.11 6.60 9.39
N GLY A 65 3.99 6.90 10.66
CA GLY A 65 2.75 7.43 11.24
C GLY A 65 1.63 6.41 11.45
N HIS A 66 1.74 5.19 10.92
CA HIS A 66 0.68 4.19 10.98
C HIS A 66 1.02 3.03 11.92
N GLY A 67 -0.03 2.34 12.34
CA GLY A 67 0.08 1.11 13.13
C GLY A 67 0.96 1.26 14.37
N ARG A 68 2.08 0.53 14.38
CA ARG A 68 3.08 0.53 15.47
C ARG A 68 4.41 1.16 15.07
N SER A 69 4.51 1.70 13.86
CA SER A 69 5.67 2.43 13.39
C SER A 69 5.82 3.78 14.10
N ASP A 70 7.03 4.30 14.09
CA ASP A 70 7.28 5.65 14.61
C ASP A 70 6.46 6.69 13.84
N ARG A 71 5.99 7.72 14.53
CA ARG A 71 5.18 8.81 13.99
C ARG A 71 5.96 10.12 14.12
N PRO A 72 6.80 10.45 13.12
CA PRO A 72 7.46 11.75 13.10
C PRO A 72 6.42 12.87 12.88
N PRO A 73 6.70 14.11 13.32
CA PRO A 73 5.77 15.22 13.11
C PRO A 73 5.67 15.68 11.65
N THR A 74 6.65 15.34 10.79
CA THR A 74 6.76 15.82 9.40
C THR A 74 7.28 14.73 8.46
N GLY A 75 7.24 15.01 7.15
CA GLY A 75 7.85 14.17 6.11
C GLY A 75 6.91 13.07 5.62
N TYR A 76 5.66 13.37 5.40
CA TYR A 76 4.65 12.41 4.90
C TYR A 76 4.46 12.49 3.38
N ASP A 77 5.30 13.25 2.69
CA ASP A 77 5.34 13.26 1.24
C ASP A 77 5.76 11.89 0.67
N ARG A 78 5.38 11.67 -0.58
CA ARG A 78 5.62 10.40 -1.27
C ARG A 78 7.10 10.05 -1.39
N ALA A 79 7.96 11.03 -1.65
CA ALA A 79 9.39 10.79 -1.82
C ALA A 79 10.05 10.33 -0.52
N THR A 80 9.69 10.94 0.60
CA THR A 80 10.16 10.59 1.95
C THR A 80 9.67 9.20 2.36
N SER A 81 8.39 8.88 2.08
CA SER A 81 7.80 7.56 2.35
C SER A 81 8.46 6.45 1.52
N VAL A 82 8.84 6.74 0.28
CA VAL A 82 9.61 5.82 -0.58
C VAL A 82 11.03 5.64 -0.07
N ALA A 83 11.68 6.71 0.42
CA ALA A 83 13.01 6.60 1.03
C ALA A 83 13.00 5.70 2.27
N ASP A 84 11.93 5.73 3.09
CA ASP A 84 11.75 4.79 4.20
C ASP A 84 11.67 3.34 3.72
N LEU A 85 10.91 3.07 2.67
CA LEU A 85 10.80 1.72 2.10
C LEU A 85 12.16 1.23 1.61
N ILE A 86 12.91 2.05 0.88
CA ILE A 86 14.26 1.69 0.39
C ILE A 86 15.19 1.40 1.57
N ALA A 87 15.18 2.25 2.60
CA ALA A 87 15.99 2.06 3.81
C ALA A 87 15.57 0.79 4.58
N LEU A 88 14.27 0.49 4.62
CA LEU A 88 13.75 -0.74 5.23
C LEU A 88 14.25 -1.97 4.49
N LEU A 89 14.18 -1.99 3.16
CA LEU A 89 14.68 -3.10 2.33
C LEU A 89 16.18 -3.31 2.58
N GLY A 90 16.98 -2.24 2.60
CA GLY A 90 18.40 -2.32 2.93
C GLY A 90 18.67 -2.89 4.33
N SER A 91 17.93 -2.44 5.35
CA SER A 91 18.06 -2.94 6.73
C SER A 91 17.69 -4.42 6.89
N LEU A 92 16.88 -4.94 5.98
CA LEU A 92 16.46 -6.34 5.96
C LEU A 92 17.30 -7.22 5.01
N GLY A 93 18.29 -6.63 4.31
CA GLY A 93 19.11 -7.31 3.31
C GLY A 93 18.31 -7.72 2.06
N LEU A 94 17.25 -6.97 1.72
CA LEU A 94 16.39 -7.20 0.57
C LEU A 94 16.68 -6.25 -0.60
N ASP A 95 17.76 -5.49 -0.53
CA ASP A 95 18.21 -4.54 -1.55
C ASP A 95 19.18 -5.15 -2.58
N HIS A 96 19.44 -6.45 -2.47
CA HIS A 96 20.32 -7.19 -3.38
C HIS A 96 19.58 -8.00 -4.45
N SER A 97 18.25 -8.09 -4.35
CA SER A 97 17.40 -8.79 -5.32
C SER A 97 16.09 -8.02 -5.49
N PRO A 98 15.58 -7.89 -6.73
CA PRO A 98 14.33 -7.18 -6.95
C PRO A 98 13.16 -7.83 -6.20
N VAL A 99 12.27 -7.00 -5.64
CA VAL A 99 11.07 -7.42 -4.90
C VAL A 99 9.80 -7.12 -5.70
N HIS A 100 8.73 -7.85 -5.42
CA HIS A 100 7.40 -7.53 -5.93
C HIS A 100 6.73 -6.56 -4.94
N LEU A 101 6.25 -5.42 -5.44
CA LEU A 101 5.54 -4.43 -4.62
C LEU A 101 4.03 -4.55 -4.87
N VAL A 102 3.26 -4.71 -3.80
CA VAL A 102 1.79 -4.76 -3.84
C VAL A 102 1.25 -3.63 -3.00
N GLY A 103 0.64 -2.63 -3.63
CA GLY A 103 0.19 -1.42 -2.96
C GLY A 103 -1.31 -1.16 -3.09
N ASN A 104 -1.97 -0.88 -1.97
CA ASN A 104 -3.38 -0.51 -1.90
C ASN A 104 -3.53 1.00 -1.80
N SER A 105 -4.39 1.60 -2.62
CA SER A 105 -4.71 3.03 -2.55
C SER A 105 -3.42 3.90 -2.61
N TYR A 106 -3.14 4.72 -1.62
CA TYR A 106 -1.88 5.50 -1.51
C TYR A 106 -0.62 4.61 -1.52
N GLY A 107 -0.68 3.42 -0.90
CA GLY A 107 0.42 2.45 -0.97
C GLY A 107 0.76 2.02 -2.40
N GLY A 108 -0.21 2.04 -3.32
CA GLY A 108 0.02 1.82 -4.74
C GLY A 108 0.82 2.96 -5.40
N ALA A 109 0.53 4.21 -5.03
CA ALA A 109 1.33 5.36 -5.49
C ALA A 109 2.79 5.27 -5.00
N LEU A 110 3.01 4.80 -3.76
CA LEU A 110 4.37 4.55 -3.25
C LEU A 110 5.08 3.43 -4.01
N ALA A 111 4.38 2.33 -4.31
CA ALA A 111 4.94 1.22 -5.08
C ALA A 111 5.36 1.66 -6.47
N LEU A 112 4.50 2.42 -7.16
CA LEU A 112 4.79 2.96 -8.50
C LEU A 112 5.97 3.95 -8.47
N HIS A 113 5.99 4.86 -7.50
CA HIS A 113 7.11 5.82 -7.34
C HIS A 113 8.42 5.07 -7.08
N THR A 114 8.40 4.04 -6.24
CA THR A 114 9.60 3.20 -6.00
C THR A 114 10.12 2.58 -7.29
N ALA A 115 9.23 2.04 -8.14
CA ALA A 115 9.61 1.47 -9.43
C ALA A 115 10.23 2.51 -10.39
N LEU A 116 9.83 3.77 -10.30
CA LEU A 116 10.37 4.87 -11.12
C LEU A 116 11.77 5.33 -10.65
N VAL A 117 12.00 5.39 -9.33
CA VAL A 117 13.25 5.92 -8.77
C VAL A 117 14.29 4.84 -8.50
N ARG A 118 13.87 3.59 -8.28
CA ARG A 118 14.72 2.42 -8.04
C ARG A 118 14.25 1.22 -8.85
N PRO A 119 14.29 1.31 -10.19
CA PRO A 119 13.87 0.21 -11.06
C PRO A 119 14.72 -1.07 -10.88
N ASP A 120 15.90 -0.96 -10.31
CA ASP A 120 16.78 -2.08 -9.96
C ASP A 120 16.24 -2.90 -8.78
N LEU A 121 15.43 -2.32 -7.90
CA LEU A 121 14.85 -2.99 -6.73
C LEU A 121 13.47 -3.60 -6.97
N VAL A 122 12.84 -3.35 -8.12
CA VAL A 122 11.43 -3.72 -8.33
C VAL A 122 11.28 -4.72 -9.47
N ALA A 123 10.86 -5.94 -9.11
CA ALA A 123 10.58 -7.02 -10.07
C ALA A 123 9.24 -6.84 -10.77
N SER A 124 8.22 -6.42 -10.04
CA SER A 124 6.89 -6.05 -10.57
C SER A 124 6.12 -5.19 -9.58
N VAL A 125 5.10 -4.50 -10.08
CA VAL A 125 4.18 -3.72 -9.27
C VAL A 125 2.76 -4.26 -9.44
N VAL A 126 2.03 -4.41 -8.33
CA VAL A 126 0.59 -4.66 -8.31
C VAL A 126 -0.08 -3.49 -7.60
N LEU A 127 -0.95 -2.81 -8.32
CA LEU A 127 -1.72 -1.66 -7.85
C LEU A 127 -3.14 -2.12 -7.52
N ILE A 128 -3.58 -1.85 -6.31
CA ILE A 128 -4.95 -2.15 -5.87
C ILE A 128 -5.64 -0.81 -5.68
N ASP A 129 -6.45 -0.44 -6.64
CA ASP A 129 -7.23 0.80 -6.66
C ASP A 129 -6.43 2.03 -6.20
N ALA A 130 -5.29 2.26 -6.87
CA ALA A 130 -4.27 3.22 -6.46
C ALA A 130 -4.56 4.63 -7.03
N HIS A 131 -4.17 5.64 -6.26
CA HIS A 131 -4.19 7.04 -6.68
C HIS A 131 -3.03 7.34 -7.63
N LEU A 132 -3.32 7.71 -8.88
CA LEU A 132 -2.29 7.92 -9.91
C LEU A 132 -2.33 9.30 -10.56
N THR A 133 -3.42 9.62 -11.26
CA THR A 133 -3.57 10.83 -12.09
C THR A 133 -4.86 11.57 -11.75
N GLY A 134 -5.03 12.77 -12.29
CA GLY A 134 -6.20 13.60 -12.07
C GLY A 134 -6.14 14.43 -10.79
N ASP A 135 -7.28 14.84 -10.29
CA ASP A 135 -7.42 15.77 -9.17
C ASP A 135 -7.42 15.06 -7.80
N TRP A 136 -6.94 13.80 -7.75
CA TRP A 136 -6.99 12.98 -6.55
C TRP A 136 -6.30 13.61 -5.33
N ILE A 137 -5.30 14.49 -5.55
CA ILE A 137 -4.58 15.18 -4.47
C ILE A 137 -5.53 16.16 -3.78
N GLU A 138 -6.29 16.94 -4.56
CA GLU A 138 -7.29 17.88 -4.05
C GLU A 138 -8.39 17.12 -3.31
N ASP A 139 -9.01 16.13 -3.95
CA ASP A 139 -10.05 15.28 -3.36
C ASP A 139 -9.60 14.60 -2.07
N MET A 140 -8.37 14.07 -2.06
CA MET A 140 -7.77 13.44 -0.88
C MET A 140 -7.54 14.46 0.23
N THR A 141 -6.97 15.62 -0.10
CA THR A 141 -6.66 16.67 0.87
C THR A 141 -7.94 17.21 1.51
N ASP A 142 -9.00 17.41 0.75
CA ASP A 142 -10.31 17.81 1.24
C ASP A 142 -10.91 16.73 2.17
N THR A 143 -10.86 15.48 1.75
CA THR A 143 -11.34 14.33 2.56
C THR A 143 -10.60 14.24 3.89
N LEU A 144 -9.26 14.35 3.87
CA LEU A 144 -8.44 14.29 5.07
C LEU A 144 -8.69 15.49 5.99
N SER A 145 -8.86 16.69 5.43
CA SER A 145 -9.16 17.91 6.18
C SER A 145 -10.52 17.84 6.87
N LEU A 146 -11.55 17.34 6.18
CA LEU A 146 -12.87 17.11 6.78
C LEU A 146 -12.82 16.05 7.89
N ALA A 147 -12.05 14.97 7.69
CA ALA A 147 -11.85 13.95 8.69
C ALA A 147 -11.11 14.51 9.93
N ALA A 148 -10.07 15.31 9.74
CA ALA A 148 -9.32 15.97 10.81
C ALA A 148 -10.24 16.86 11.68
N LEU A 149 -11.03 17.74 11.04
CA LEU A 149 -12.01 18.58 11.72
C LEU A 149 -13.06 17.77 12.49
N GLY A 150 -13.52 16.68 11.91
CA GLY A 150 -14.47 15.77 12.57
C GLY A 150 -13.91 15.11 13.82
N LEU A 151 -12.62 14.77 13.82
CA LEU A 151 -11.92 14.14 14.94
C LEU A 151 -11.62 15.17 16.05
N GLU A 152 -11.20 16.38 15.70
CA GLU A 152 -10.90 17.46 16.64
C GLU A 152 -12.14 17.84 17.46
N HIS A 153 -13.31 17.93 16.85
CA HIS A 153 -14.54 18.43 17.48
C HIS A 153 -15.33 17.34 18.23
N ARG A 154 -14.96 16.07 18.12
CA ARG A 154 -15.64 14.95 18.77
C ARG A 154 -14.63 14.02 19.44
N PRO A 155 -14.64 13.86 20.78
CA PRO A 155 -13.80 12.91 21.50
C PRO A 155 -14.27 11.46 21.22
N LEU A 156 -14.34 11.10 19.95
CA LEU A 156 -14.97 9.88 19.44
C LEU A 156 -14.25 8.62 19.96
N ALA A 157 -12.92 8.68 20.05
CA ALA A 157 -12.12 7.55 20.56
C ALA A 157 -12.49 7.18 22.00
N GLY A 158 -12.67 8.19 22.88
CA GLY A 158 -13.10 7.97 24.26
C GLY A 158 -14.52 7.39 24.35
N GLN A 159 -15.44 7.88 23.53
CA GLN A 159 -16.82 7.37 23.48
C GLN A 159 -16.85 5.91 22.99
N LEU A 160 -16.10 5.58 21.94
CA LEU A 160 -15.97 4.21 21.43
C LEU A 160 -15.36 3.27 22.47
N ALA A 161 -14.35 3.71 23.20
CA ALA A 161 -13.75 2.93 24.29
C ALA A 161 -14.74 2.66 25.42
N ALA A 162 -15.54 3.66 25.81
CA ALA A 162 -16.59 3.53 26.83
C ALA A 162 -17.69 2.53 26.41
N LEU A 163 -17.96 2.42 25.09
CA LEU A 163 -18.89 1.45 24.53
C LEU A 163 -18.25 0.05 24.31
N GLY A 164 -17.01 -0.18 24.77
CA GLY A 164 -16.30 -1.44 24.58
C GLY A 164 -15.72 -1.65 23.18
N ARG A 165 -15.86 -0.69 22.26
CA ARG A 165 -15.37 -0.74 20.88
C ARG A 165 -13.88 -0.37 20.81
N ARG A 166 -13.04 -1.16 21.48
CA ARG A 166 -11.61 -0.86 21.70
C ARG A 166 -10.78 -0.82 20.42
N LYS A 167 -11.14 -1.61 19.39
CA LYS A 167 -10.43 -1.62 18.10
C LYS A 167 -10.66 -0.30 17.37
N GLU A 168 -11.92 0.08 17.24
CA GLU A 168 -12.31 1.34 16.59
C GLU A 168 -11.77 2.56 17.36
N ALA A 169 -11.84 2.53 18.69
CA ALA A 169 -11.25 3.59 19.51
C ALA A 169 -9.76 3.80 19.24
N ARG A 170 -8.99 2.71 19.10
CA ARG A 170 -7.55 2.80 18.78
C ARG A 170 -7.31 3.32 17.36
N LEU A 171 -8.08 2.87 16.39
CA LEU A 171 -7.97 3.35 15.01
C LEU A 171 -8.31 4.84 14.91
N THR A 172 -9.39 5.28 15.59
CA THR A 172 -9.78 6.68 15.65
C THR A 172 -8.72 7.56 16.31
N ALA A 173 -8.14 7.11 17.44
CA ALA A 173 -7.05 7.83 18.10
C ALA A 173 -5.78 7.88 17.24
N ALA A 174 -5.49 6.84 16.47
CA ALA A 174 -4.36 6.83 15.57
C ALA A 174 -4.57 7.78 14.37
N ALA A 175 -5.79 7.82 13.84
CA ALA A 175 -6.18 8.76 12.78
C ALA A 175 -6.08 10.21 13.25
N ASP A 176 -6.63 10.52 14.43
CA ASP A 176 -6.52 11.85 15.05
C ASP A 176 -5.05 12.27 15.22
N ALA A 177 -4.24 11.39 15.80
CA ALA A 177 -2.82 11.66 15.99
C ALA A 177 -2.03 11.83 14.67
N LEU A 178 -2.47 11.22 13.58
CA LEU A 178 -1.87 11.39 12.27
C LEU A 178 -2.34 12.70 11.61
N LEU A 179 -3.63 12.94 11.56
CA LEU A 179 -4.23 14.06 10.83
C LEU A 179 -4.04 15.40 11.54
N ASN A 180 -4.19 15.43 12.87
CA ASN A 180 -4.18 16.68 13.64
C ASN A 180 -2.83 17.00 14.30
N HIS A 181 -1.86 16.06 14.30
CA HIS A 181 -0.59 16.28 14.99
C HIS A 181 0.65 16.01 14.11
N THR A 182 0.47 15.91 12.77
CA THR A 182 1.56 15.78 11.81
C THR A 182 1.26 16.63 10.56
N THR A 183 2.25 16.75 9.67
CA THR A 183 2.10 17.47 8.40
C THR A 183 1.54 16.60 7.27
N VAL A 184 0.83 15.50 7.58
CA VAL A 184 0.40 14.55 6.53
C VAL A 184 -0.51 15.20 5.48
N ILE A 185 -1.39 16.10 5.87
CA ILE A 185 -2.32 16.78 4.95
C ILE A 185 -1.55 17.74 4.04
N GLU A 186 -0.69 18.56 4.62
CA GLU A 186 0.14 19.53 3.90
C GLU A 186 1.14 18.84 2.98
N ASP A 187 1.76 17.75 3.44
CA ASP A 187 2.73 17.00 2.66
C ASP A 187 2.08 16.29 1.46
N ILE A 188 0.86 15.74 1.62
CA ILE A 188 0.10 15.16 0.52
C ILE A 188 -0.38 16.25 -0.45
N ALA A 189 -0.85 17.39 0.05
CA ALA A 189 -1.27 18.52 -0.78
C ALA A 189 -0.12 19.07 -1.65
N ALA A 190 1.11 18.93 -1.21
CA ALA A 190 2.30 19.33 -1.95
C ALA A 190 2.80 18.29 -2.98
N ASP A 191 2.26 17.06 -2.97
CA ASP A 191 2.59 16.03 -3.95
C ASP A 191 2.08 16.40 -5.35
N THR A 192 2.57 15.70 -6.36
CA THR A 192 2.14 15.87 -7.75
C THR A 192 1.60 14.57 -8.33
N PRO A 193 0.51 14.58 -9.11
CA PRO A 193 0.03 13.40 -9.81
C PRO A 193 1.10 12.82 -10.74
N PHE A 194 1.03 11.52 -11.01
CA PHE A 194 1.82 10.92 -12.08
C PHE A 194 1.32 11.38 -13.44
N THR A 195 2.23 11.42 -14.38
CA THR A 195 1.96 11.78 -15.77
C THR A 195 2.13 10.57 -16.68
N SER A 196 1.58 10.63 -17.90
CA SER A 196 1.82 9.63 -18.94
C SER A 196 3.31 9.45 -19.27
N ARG A 197 4.12 10.51 -19.08
CA ARG A 197 5.58 10.43 -19.22
C ARG A 197 6.24 9.56 -18.13
N ASP A 198 5.71 9.60 -16.90
CA ASP A 198 6.19 8.75 -15.81
C ASP A 198 5.85 7.30 -16.09
N PHE A 199 4.63 7.02 -16.54
CA PHE A 199 4.21 5.68 -16.91
C PHE A 199 5.08 5.07 -18.02
N ALA A 200 5.43 5.85 -19.04
CA ALA A 200 6.29 5.42 -20.12
C ALA A 200 7.74 5.06 -19.69
N ARG A 201 8.16 5.48 -18.49
CA ARG A 201 9.49 5.19 -17.92
C ARG A 201 9.55 3.93 -17.08
N LEU A 202 8.41 3.30 -16.81
CA LEU A 202 8.36 2.05 -16.03
C LEU A 202 9.16 0.95 -16.74
N ARG A 203 9.93 0.19 -15.97
CA ARG A 203 10.83 -0.87 -16.46
C ARG A 203 10.44 -2.25 -15.98
N CYS A 204 9.45 -2.35 -15.12
CA CYS A 204 8.93 -3.61 -14.60
C CYS A 204 7.48 -3.79 -15.05
N PRO A 205 7.00 -5.03 -15.08
CA PRO A 205 5.59 -5.32 -15.36
C PRO A 205 4.68 -4.76 -14.25
N VAL A 206 3.52 -4.26 -14.66
CA VAL A 206 2.49 -3.72 -13.75
C VAL A 206 1.18 -4.51 -13.91
N LEU A 207 0.56 -4.89 -12.81
CA LEU A 207 -0.83 -5.32 -12.74
C LEU A 207 -1.64 -4.25 -12.00
N ALA A 208 -2.61 -3.66 -12.67
CA ALA A 208 -3.52 -2.68 -12.09
C ALA A 208 -4.89 -3.33 -11.85
N VAL A 209 -5.29 -3.54 -10.59
CA VAL A 209 -6.56 -4.15 -10.20
C VAL A 209 -7.46 -3.09 -9.60
N TYR A 210 -8.55 -2.77 -10.28
CA TYR A 210 -9.45 -1.66 -9.91
C TYR A 210 -10.90 -2.11 -9.87
N GLY A 211 -11.69 -1.43 -9.02
CA GLY A 211 -13.12 -1.63 -9.00
C GLY A 211 -13.81 -1.00 -10.21
N GLN A 212 -14.85 -1.66 -10.72
CA GLN A 212 -15.64 -1.16 -11.86
C GLN A 212 -16.24 0.23 -11.59
N HIS A 213 -16.61 0.49 -10.34
CA HIS A 213 -17.25 1.73 -9.90
C HIS A 213 -16.28 2.67 -9.16
N SER A 214 -14.97 2.41 -9.24
CA SER A 214 -13.97 3.28 -8.65
C SER A 214 -13.80 4.56 -9.46
N GLU A 215 -13.79 5.69 -8.77
CA GLU A 215 -13.45 7.00 -9.31
C GLU A 215 -12.01 7.07 -9.82
N LEU A 216 -11.13 6.18 -9.35
CA LEU A 216 -9.72 6.11 -9.74
C LEU A 216 -9.46 5.31 -11.02
N LEU A 217 -10.47 4.60 -11.55
CA LEU A 217 -10.35 3.78 -12.76
C LEU A 217 -9.88 4.56 -14.01
N PRO A 218 -10.22 5.84 -14.22
CA PRO A 218 -9.65 6.62 -15.33
C PRO A 218 -8.13 6.70 -15.29
N GLY A 219 -7.52 6.91 -14.13
CA GLY A 219 -6.07 6.93 -13.95
C GLY A 219 -5.41 5.57 -14.25
N ALA A 220 -6.08 4.47 -13.90
CA ALA A 220 -5.61 3.13 -14.25
C ALA A 220 -5.63 2.88 -15.76
N ARG A 221 -6.64 3.38 -16.46
CA ARG A 221 -6.70 3.30 -17.94
C ARG A 221 -5.59 4.12 -18.59
N GLU A 222 -5.29 5.31 -18.06
CA GLU A 222 -4.18 6.12 -18.54
C GLU A 222 -2.84 5.40 -18.33
N LEU A 223 -2.64 4.78 -17.16
CA LEU A 223 -1.46 3.94 -16.91
C LEU A 223 -1.36 2.81 -17.93
N ALA A 224 -2.43 2.05 -18.15
CA ALA A 224 -2.44 0.91 -19.06
C ALA A 224 -2.17 1.31 -20.54
N LEU A 225 -2.54 2.54 -20.92
CA LEU A 225 -2.28 3.06 -22.26
C LEU A 225 -0.83 3.52 -22.47
N ASN A 226 -0.13 3.92 -21.41
CA ASN A 226 1.17 4.59 -21.51
C ASN A 226 2.33 3.75 -20.97
N ALA A 227 2.08 2.80 -20.06
CA ALA A 227 3.13 1.93 -19.53
C ALA A 227 3.49 0.84 -20.55
N PRO A 228 4.79 0.50 -20.71
CA PRO A 228 5.25 -0.50 -21.67
C PRO A 228 4.71 -1.92 -21.44
N ASP A 229 4.48 -2.31 -20.19
CA ASP A 229 3.95 -3.62 -19.78
C ASP A 229 2.98 -3.42 -18.60
N CYS A 230 1.71 -3.19 -18.90
CA CYS A 230 0.66 -3.02 -17.91
C CYS A 230 -0.59 -3.80 -18.28
N GLU A 231 -1.03 -4.66 -17.36
CA GLU A 231 -2.30 -5.36 -17.41
C GLU A 231 -3.31 -4.66 -16.50
N LEU A 232 -4.48 -4.32 -17.05
CA LEU A 232 -5.60 -3.76 -16.28
C LEU A 232 -6.68 -4.81 -16.04
N CYS A 233 -6.90 -5.15 -14.78
CA CYS A 233 -7.98 -6.02 -14.30
C CYS A 233 -9.05 -5.18 -13.63
N VAL A 234 -10.28 -5.20 -14.15
CA VAL A 234 -11.41 -4.47 -13.58
C VAL A 234 -12.36 -5.46 -12.92
N LEU A 235 -12.55 -5.34 -11.61
CA LEU A 235 -13.42 -6.21 -10.83
C LEU A 235 -14.85 -5.67 -10.82
N PRO A 236 -15.85 -6.46 -11.23
CA PRO A 236 -17.22 -6.01 -11.40
C PRO A 236 -17.90 -5.73 -10.06
N GLY A 237 -18.79 -4.72 -10.05
CA GLY A 237 -19.64 -4.40 -8.90
C GLY A 237 -18.96 -3.79 -7.68
N VAL A 238 -17.66 -3.46 -7.75
CA VAL A 238 -16.84 -2.97 -6.64
C VAL A 238 -16.43 -1.52 -6.88
N GLY A 239 -16.36 -0.73 -5.81
CA GLY A 239 -15.80 0.63 -5.80
C GLY A 239 -14.32 0.65 -5.37
N HIS A 240 -13.94 1.67 -4.58
CA HIS A 240 -12.57 1.85 -4.10
C HIS A 240 -12.08 0.76 -3.12
N THR A 241 -12.98 0.06 -2.46
CA THR A 241 -12.65 -0.90 -1.38
C THR A 241 -12.34 -2.32 -1.88
N VAL A 242 -11.68 -2.44 -3.03
CA VAL A 242 -11.33 -3.70 -3.71
C VAL A 242 -10.70 -4.73 -2.78
N LEU A 243 -9.75 -4.32 -1.92
CA LEU A 243 -9.06 -5.22 -0.99
C LEU A 243 -10.01 -5.97 -0.05
N ASN A 244 -11.13 -5.34 0.33
CA ASN A 244 -12.09 -5.91 1.28
C ASN A 244 -13.30 -6.54 0.61
N GLU A 245 -13.79 -5.95 -0.48
CA GLU A 245 -15.04 -6.35 -1.13
C GLU A 245 -14.84 -7.43 -2.20
N ALA A 246 -13.65 -7.48 -2.81
CA ALA A 246 -13.33 -8.44 -3.87
C ALA A 246 -12.02 -9.20 -3.59
N THR A 247 -11.75 -9.54 -2.32
CA THR A 247 -10.51 -10.18 -1.87
C THR A 247 -10.17 -11.44 -2.67
N GLU A 248 -11.15 -12.28 -3.00
CA GLU A 248 -10.96 -13.54 -3.74
C GLU A 248 -10.49 -13.26 -5.18
N GLY A 249 -11.21 -12.44 -5.95
CA GLY A 249 -10.84 -12.08 -7.31
C GLY A 249 -9.51 -11.32 -7.38
N LEU A 250 -9.24 -10.47 -6.40
CA LEU A 250 -7.95 -9.80 -6.25
C LEU A 250 -6.82 -10.80 -5.97
N CYS A 251 -7.06 -11.78 -5.10
CA CYS A 251 -6.08 -12.83 -4.78
C CYS A 251 -5.73 -13.65 -6.02
N ASP A 252 -6.72 -14.04 -6.81
CA ASP A 252 -6.53 -14.80 -8.05
C ASP A 252 -5.69 -14.00 -9.06
N ALA A 253 -6.02 -12.72 -9.27
CA ALA A 253 -5.26 -11.82 -10.15
C ALA A 253 -3.80 -11.67 -9.69
N LEU A 254 -3.58 -11.45 -8.38
CA LEU A 254 -2.24 -11.33 -7.79
C LEU A 254 -1.42 -12.62 -7.97
N LEU A 255 -1.98 -13.78 -7.60
CA LEU A 255 -1.30 -15.08 -7.71
C LEU A 255 -1.01 -15.44 -9.17
N GLY A 256 -1.94 -15.16 -10.08
CA GLY A 256 -1.73 -15.30 -11.52
C GLY A 256 -0.51 -14.49 -12.00
N ARG A 257 -0.39 -13.25 -11.53
CA ARG A 257 0.75 -12.37 -11.86
C ARG A 257 2.07 -12.86 -11.28
N LEU A 258 2.06 -13.39 -10.07
CA LEU A 258 3.26 -13.91 -9.40
C LEU A 258 3.70 -15.29 -9.93
N GLY A 259 3.01 -15.85 -10.94
CA GLY A 259 3.35 -17.15 -11.52
C GLY A 259 3.11 -18.33 -10.58
N ALA A 260 2.21 -18.20 -9.60
CA ALA A 260 1.81 -19.30 -8.75
C ALA A 260 0.95 -20.31 -9.54
N PRO A 261 1.11 -21.63 -9.31
CA PRO A 261 0.26 -22.63 -9.98
C PRO A 261 -1.22 -22.39 -9.60
N ALA A 262 -2.10 -22.41 -10.60
CA ALA A 262 -3.53 -22.37 -10.41
C ALA A 262 -3.95 -23.50 -9.45
N GLY A 263 -4.54 -23.16 -8.29
CA GLY A 263 -4.93 -24.13 -7.26
C GLY A 263 -4.34 -23.89 -5.87
N ALA A 264 -3.50 -22.86 -5.67
CA ALA A 264 -2.97 -22.49 -4.34
C ALA A 264 -4.03 -21.89 -3.39
N VAL A 265 -5.24 -21.65 -3.86
CA VAL A 265 -6.39 -21.28 -3.04
C VAL A 265 -7.07 -22.55 -2.56
N ALA A 266 -6.51 -23.21 -1.54
CA ALA A 266 -7.20 -24.28 -0.84
C ALA A 266 -8.22 -23.67 0.14
N ARG A 267 -9.46 -24.15 0.04
CA ARG A 267 -10.69 -23.87 0.78
C ARG A 267 -10.47 -23.73 2.29
#